data_8ed5d056f4a3d96fbd0e3b4541e9c6d9
#
_entry.id   8ed5d056f4a3d96fbd0e3b4541e9c6d9
#
_cell.length_a   1.000
_cell.length_b   1.000
_cell.length_c   1.000
_cell.angle_alpha   90.00
_cell.angle_beta   90.00
_cell.angle_gamma   90.00
#
_symmetry.space_group_name_H-M   'P 1'
#
loop_
_entity.id
_entity.type
_entity.pdbx_description
1 polymer ?
#
loop_
_entity_poly.entity_id
_entity_poly.type
_entity_poly.pdbx_seq_one_letter_code
_entity_poly.pdbx_strand_id
1 'polypeptide(L)'
;MDTMQGLKRTHYCGDVEGIGNEVVVGGYVQKVRDLGNLIFIDLRDRTGIVQLAFDDSTDREIFEKASDCHSEYVLMAKGVVRERESKNTAIKTGNIEIDVKDLRVLAKAQTPPFEIVDDTNVNEELRLKYRYLDLRRKVLQDNLIMRSKIAKVARDYYYENGFIEIETPMMIKSTPEGARDYLVPSRVHHGKFYALPQSPQMYKQLLMIAGFDRYIQLARCFRDEDLRADRQPEFTLIDLEMSFVDVEDILEMNEGFIQRLFKEVLDVDVELPLPRLTYKDAMERYGSDKPDTRFGMEICDISELVKNCGFGVFTSAIENGGSVRAIVAKDAAKTLTRKEIDKLTEYVKGIGAKGLAFVRWVDDEPTCAFAKFLGEGELDAILNKVGAQKGDVVLIVADKNKVTLPVLGALRLKVAKQLDIIPEGFNFLWITEFPFFEYDEDTDSWLAMHHPFTMPMDECIQYLDTDPGKVTAKAYDLVLNGTELSSGSIRITDYELQQKMFQALGLSDEEIEAKFGFLVEAYKYGAAPHGGMGIGLDRLAMIMTGNDSLRDVTAFPKVQNASELMSGAPNVVDEEQLQELSISIIPEKKEN
;
A
#
# COMPACT_ATOMS: atom_id res chain seq x y z
N MET A 1 -17.84 -33.24 24.84
CA MET A 1 -17.66 -31.78 24.80
C MET A 1 -18.48 -31.17 25.90
N ASP A 2 -17.86 -30.31 26.68
CA ASP A 2 -18.53 -29.60 27.75
C ASP A 2 -19.32 -28.39 27.20
N THR A 3 -20.14 -27.76 28.04
CA THR A 3 -20.87 -26.53 27.72
C THR A 3 -20.35 -25.37 28.56
N MET A 4 -20.62 -24.15 28.14
CA MET A 4 -20.30 -22.94 28.92
C MET A 4 -21.26 -22.71 30.11
N GLN A 5 -22.26 -23.55 30.28
CA GLN A 5 -23.29 -23.36 31.30
C GLN A 5 -22.66 -23.12 32.69
N GLY A 6 -23.01 -22.01 33.31
CA GLY A 6 -22.49 -21.59 34.63
C GLY A 6 -21.14 -20.84 34.59
N LEU A 7 -20.46 -20.77 33.44
CA LEU A 7 -19.21 -20.02 33.30
C LEU A 7 -19.36 -18.83 32.33
N LYS A 8 -18.85 -17.68 32.73
CA LYS A 8 -18.71 -16.49 31.87
C LYS A 8 -17.30 -15.99 31.96
N ARG A 9 -16.66 -15.79 30.80
CA ARG A 9 -15.30 -15.25 30.74
C ARG A 9 -15.23 -13.87 31.42
N THR A 10 -14.31 -13.71 32.36
CA THR A 10 -14.09 -12.46 33.10
C THR A 10 -12.87 -11.69 32.55
N HIS A 11 -11.85 -12.39 32.08
CA HIS A 11 -10.59 -11.81 31.59
C HIS A 11 -10.18 -12.43 30.26
N TYR A 12 -9.50 -11.65 29.42
CA TYR A 12 -8.69 -12.18 28.34
C TYR A 12 -7.39 -12.76 28.88
N CYS A 13 -6.77 -13.71 28.15
CA CYS A 13 -5.58 -14.43 28.61
C CYS A 13 -4.40 -13.49 28.90
N GLY A 14 -4.12 -12.53 28.02
CA GLY A 14 -3.03 -11.57 28.20
C GLY A 14 -3.32 -10.44 29.21
N ASP A 15 -4.56 -10.34 29.71
CA ASP A 15 -4.97 -9.29 30.65
C ASP A 15 -5.23 -9.81 32.07
N VAL A 16 -4.87 -11.08 32.31
CA VAL A 16 -4.95 -11.65 33.66
C VAL A 16 -3.92 -10.98 34.57
N GLU A 17 -4.39 -10.53 35.74
CA GLU A 17 -3.56 -9.88 36.76
C GLU A 17 -4.13 -10.11 38.19
N GLY A 18 -3.34 -9.77 39.20
CA GLY A 18 -3.77 -9.81 40.60
C GLY A 18 -3.70 -11.20 41.23
N ILE A 19 -2.61 -11.51 41.93
CA ILE A 19 -2.46 -12.75 42.68
C ILE A 19 -3.58 -12.88 43.71
N GLY A 20 -4.22 -14.05 43.78
CA GLY A 20 -5.37 -14.34 44.64
C GLY A 20 -6.72 -14.07 44.02
N ASN A 21 -6.80 -13.40 42.86
CA ASN A 21 -8.06 -13.17 42.14
C ASN A 21 -8.60 -14.46 41.53
N GLU A 22 -9.91 -14.67 41.65
CA GLU A 22 -10.60 -15.71 40.89
C GLU A 22 -10.92 -15.18 39.49
N VAL A 23 -10.51 -15.90 38.46
CA VAL A 23 -10.69 -15.52 37.05
C VAL A 23 -11.29 -16.67 36.24
N VAL A 24 -11.99 -16.28 35.17
CA VAL A 24 -12.47 -17.21 34.13
C VAL A 24 -11.87 -16.74 32.80
N VAL A 25 -11.06 -17.59 32.17
CA VAL A 25 -10.45 -17.36 30.87
C VAL A 25 -10.94 -18.36 29.84
N GLY A 26 -10.88 -17.99 28.56
CA GLY A 26 -11.23 -18.89 27.46
C GLY A 26 -10.36 -18.63 26.25
N GLY A 27 -9.89 -19.68 25.58
CA GLY A 27 -8.97 -19.56 24.47
C GLY A 27 -8.64 -20.89 23.81
N TYR A 28 -7.58 -20.89 23.04
CA TYR A 28 -7.04 -22.04 22.32
C TYR A 28 -5.78 -22.55 23.02
N VAL A 29 -5.66 -23.89 23.13
CA VAL A 29 -4.47 -24.52 23.67
C VAL A 29 -3.31 -24.32 22.71
N GLN A 30 -2.28 -23.58 23.11
CA GLN A 30 -1.07 -23.43 22.31
C GLN A 30 -0.10 -24.60 22.57
N LYS A 31 0.10 -24.95 23.83
CA LYS A 31 1.02 -26.00 24.24
C LYS A 31 0.56 -26.70 25.50
N VAL A 32 0.74 -28.00 25.56
CA VAL A 32 0.56 -28.82 26.76
C VAL A 32 1.92 -29.35 27.19
N ARG A 33 2.21 -29.31 28.48
CA ARG A 33 3.38 -29.91 29.12
C ARG A 33 2.89 -30.79 30.25
N ASP A 34 2.92 -32.09 30.02
CA ASP A 34 2.61 -33.12 31.02
C ASP A 34 3.91 -33.64 31.62
N LEU A 35 4.08 -33.46 32.95
CA LEU A 35 5.23 -33.90 33.72
C LEU A 35 4.85 -35.00 34.71
N GLY A 36 3.76 -35.71 34.46
CA GLY A 36 3.22 -36.74 35.31
C GLY A 36 2.21 -36.23 36.35
N ASN A 37 2.67 -35.79 37.51
CA ASN A 37 1.83 -35.22 38.57
C ASN A 37 1.60 -33.71 38.41
N LEU A 38 2.09 -33.13 37.34
CA LEU A 38 1.97 -31.67 37.11
C LEU A 38 1.75 -31.42 35.63
N ILE A 39 0.64 -30.76 35.27
CA ILE A 39 0.30 -30.40 33.91
C ILE A 39 0.26 -28.88 33.77
N PHE A 40 0.88 -28.37 32.72
CA PHE A 40 0.75 -26.97 32.32
C PHE A 40 0.14 -26.87 30.92
N ILE A 41 -0.84 -25.98 30.77
CA ILE A 41 -1.44 -25.64 29.48
C ILE A 41 -1.25 -24.15 29.24
N ASP A 42 -0.56 -23.82 28.18
CA ASP A 42 -0.48 -22.45 27.68
C ASP A 42 -1.76 -22.17 26.88
N LEU A 43 -2.67 -21.37 27.43
CA LEU A 43 -3.91 -20.97 26.82
C LEU A 43 -3.77 -19.62 26.14
N ARG A 44 -4.10 -19.55 24.86
CA ARG A 44 -3.92 -18.35 24.01
C ARG A 44 -5.26 -17.77 23.57
N ASP A 45 -5.37 -16.46 23.64
CA ASP A 45 -6.38 -15.67 22.92
C ASP A 45 -5.74 -14.48 22.18
N ARG A 46 -6.54 -13.56 21.65
CA ARG A 46 -6.05 -12.39 20.88
C ARG A 46 -5.17 -11.42 21.67
N THR A 47 -5.22 -11.44 23.00
CA THR A 47 -4.47 -10.52 23.86
C THR A 47 -3.13 -11.12 24.30
N GLY A 48 -2.98 -12.42 24.22
CA GLY A 48 -1.77 -13.12 24.62
C GLY A 48 -2.02 -14.51 25.19
N ILE A 49 -1.11 -14.96 26.03
CA ILE A 49 -1.06 -16.32 26.60
C ILE A 49 -1.12 -16.21 28.12
N VAL A 50 -1.81 -17.16 28.76
CA VAL A 50 -1.73 -17.41 30.20
C VAL A 50 -1.49 -18.88 30.45
N GLN A 51 -0.67 -19.21 31.45
CA GLN A 51 -0.45 -20.59 31.86
C GLN A 51 -1.57 -21.04 32.80
N LEU A 52 -2.17 -22.17 32.48
CA LEU A 52 -3.04 -22.94 33.37
C LEU A 52 -2.18 -24.00 34.05
N ALA A 53 -2.31 -24.16 35.37
CA ALA A 53 -1.57 -25.13 36.15
C ALA A 53 -2.51 -26.12 36.82
N PHE A 54 -2.10 -27.41 36.80
CA PHE A 54 -2.82 -28.53 37.42
C PHE A 54 -1.78 -29.37 38.16
N ASP A 55 -2.02 -29.62 39.44
CA ASP A 55 -1.12 -30.32 40.33
C ASP A 55 -1.86 -31.35 41.22
N ASP A 56 -1.18 -31.92 42.18
CA ASP A 56 -1.75 -32.92 43.07
C ASP A 56 -2.95 -32.42 43.90
N SER A 57 -3.15 -31.11 43.99
CA SER A 57 -4.30 -30.50 44.67
C SER A 57 -5.53 -30.33 43.73
N THR A 58 -5.32 -30.53 42.43
CA THR A 58 -6.40 -30.38 41.43
C THR A 58 -7.34 -31.60 41.52
N ASP A 59 -8.65 -31.32 41.41
CA ASP A 59 -9.64 -32.41 41.31
C ASP A 59 -9.27 -33.40 40.22
N ARG A 60 -9.42 -34.70 40.52
CA ARG A 60 -8.95 -35.76 39.64
C ARG A 60 -9.63 -35.73 38.25
N GLU A 61 -10.92 -35.44 38.19
CA GLU A 61 -11.66 -35.37 36.92
C GLU A 61 -11.12 -34.20 36.06
N ILE A 62 -10.81 -33.07 36.69
CA ILE A 62 -10.22 -31.90 36.04
C ILE A 62 -8.81 -32.22 35.54
N PHE A 63 -7.99 -32.93 36.37
CA PHE A 63 -6.64 -33.31 36.00
C PHE A 63 -6.61 -34.25 34.81
N GLU A 64 -7.48 -35.30 34.80
CA GLU A 64 -7.63 -36.23 33.67
C GLU A 64 -8.10 -35.48 32.40
N LYS A 65 -9.03 -34.53 32.49
CA LYS A 65 -9.40 -33.68 31.35
C LYS A 65 -8.23 -32.85 30.83
N ALA A 66 -7.37 -32.33 31.71
CA ALA A 66 -6.21 -31.56 31.30
C ALA A 66 -5.18 -32.42 30.59
N SER A 67 -4.96 -33.67 31.05
CA SER A 67 -4.08 -34.66 30.42
C SER A 67 -4.53 -35.06 29.00
N ASP A 68 -5.85 -35.06 28.73
CA ASP A 68 -6.45 -35.37 27.43
C ASP A 68 -6.45 -34.17 26.46
N CYS A 69 -5.98 -33.01 26.89
CA CYS A 69 -5.97 -31.81 26.04
C CYS A 69 -4.82 -31.85 25.00
N HIS A 70 -5.14 -31.42 23.80
CA HIS A 70 -4.16 -31.28 22.71
C HIS A 70 -4.15 -29.85 22.15
N SER A 71 -3.12 -29.57 21.36
CA SER A 71 -2.97 -28.27 20.68
C SER A 71 -4.25 -27.87 19.93
N GLU A 72 -4.58 -26.61 19.99
CA GLU A 72 -5.72 -25.94 19.36
C GLU A 72 -7.11 -26.38 19.89
N TYR A 73 -7.20 -27.20 20.96
CA TYR A 73 -8.46 -27.39 21.66
C TYR A 73 -8.97 -26.06 22.21
N VAL A 74 -10.27 -25.88 22.22
CA VAL A 74 -10.90 -24.70 22.78
C VAL A 74 -11.29 -24.99 24.24
N LEU A 75 -10.69 -24.26 25.15
CA LEU A 75 -10.89 -24.42 26.57
C LEU A 75 -11.53 -23.18 27.21
N MET A 76 -12.23 -23.44 28.30
CA MET A 76 -12.61 -22.44 29.29
C MET A 76 -12.18 -22.93 30.66
N ALA A 77 -11.44 -22.10 31.39
CA ALA A 77 -10.91 -22.47 32.70
C ALA A 77 -11.28 -21.40 33.75
N LYS A 78 -11.71 -21.86 34.90
CA LYS A 78 -11.93 -21.04 36.10
C LYS A 78 -10.87 -21.43 37.14
N GLY A 79 -10.25 -20.47 37.77
CA GLY A 79 -9.24 -20.74 38.79
C GLY A 79 -8.77 -19.49 39.51
N VAL A 80 -7.76 -19.65 40.36
CA VAL A 80 -7.18 -18.57 41.15
C VAL A 80 -5.79 -18.23 40.60
N VAL A 81 -5.54 -16.95 40.40
CA VAL A 81 -4.25 -16.44 39.94
C VAL A 81 -3.21 -16.64 41.03
N ARG A 82 -2.09 -17.28 40.70
CA ARG A 82 -0.94 -17.45 41.60
C ARG A 82 0.38 -17.07 40.93
N GLU A 83 1.44 -16.87 41.70
CA GLU A 83 2.78 -16.63 41.17
C GLU A 83 3.37 -17.90 40.56
N ARG A 84 4.02 -17.79 39.41
CA ARG A 84 4.73 -18.90 38.77
C ARG A 84 6.05 -19.17 39.50
N GLU A 85 6.35 -20.45 39.70
CA GLU A 85 7.65 -20.86 40.18
C GLU A 85 8.76 -20.56 39.17
N SER A 86 8.52 -20.89 37.88
CA SER A 86 9.45 -20.60 36.80
C SER A 86 8.90 -19.45 35.94
N LYS A 87 9.46 -18.24 36.13
CA LYS A 87 9.03 -17.03 35.40
C LYS A 87 9.44 -17.06 33.93
N ASN A 88 8.56 -16.57 33.07
CA ASN A 88 8.79 -16.43 31.65
C ASN A 88 8.67 -14.97 31.22
N THR A 89 9.79 -14.32 30.99
CA THR A 89 9.84 -12.88 30.63
C THR A 89 9.40 -12.61 29.18
N ALA A 90 9.21 -13.64 28.35
CA ALA A 90 8.80 -13.48 26.95
C ALA A 90 7.30 -13.18 26.78
N ILE A 91 6.48 -13.36 27.82
CA ILE A 91 5.04 -13.09 27.76
C ILE A 91 4.62 -12.16 28.91
N LYS A 92 3.61 -11.32 28.66
CA LYS A 92 3.12 -10.33 29.63
C LYS A 92 2.71 -10.95 30.98
N THR A 93 2.05 -12.12 30.93
CA THR A 93 1.58 -12.87 32.10
C THR A 93 2.60 -13.86 32.66
N GLY A 94 3.85 -13.76 32.23
CA GLY A 94 4.87 -14.78 32.52
C GLY A 94 5.31 -14.92 33.97
N ASN A 95 4.88 -14.01 34.85
CA ASN A 95 5.11 -14.06 36.31
C ASN A 95 4.00 -14.78 37.08
N ILE A 96 2.86 -15.03 36.41
CA ILE A 96 1.65 -15.58 37.03
C ILE A 96 1.13 -16.80 36.25
N GLU A 97 0.36 -17.62 36.92
CA GLU A 97 -0.38 -18.74 36.35
C GLU A 97 -1.74 -18.87 37.01
N ILE A 98 -2.66 -19.64 36.44
CA ILE A 98 -3.96 -19.90 37.01
C ILE A 98 -3.96 -21.32 37.60
N ASP A 99 -4.16 -21.42 38.92
CA ASP A 99 -4.47 -22.68 39.60
C ASP A 99 -5.91 -23.06 39.31
N VAL A 100 -6.14 -24.05 38.42
CA VAL A 100 -7.44 -24.34 37.82
C VAL A 100 -8.34 -25.13 38.79
N LYS A 101 -9.59 -24.66 38.94
CA LYS A 101 -10.64 -25.26 39.77
C LYS A 101 -11.84 -25.77 38.97
N ASP A 102 -12.03 -25.33 37.74
CA ASP A 102 -13.00 -25.87 36.78
C ASP A 102 -12.42 -25.78 35.36
N LEU A 103 -12.46 -26.86 34.60
CA LEU A 103 -12.01 -26.94 33.22
C LEU A 103 -13.11 -27.45 32.30
N ARG A 104 -13.38 -26.71 31.24
CA ARG A 104 -14.33 -27.09 30.20
C ARG A 104 -13.61 -27.24 28.87
N VAL A 105 -13.77 -28.39 28.22
CA VAL A 105 -13.33 -28.64 26.84
C VAL A 105 -14.50 -28.35 25.91
N LEU A 106 -14.54 -27.13 25.37
CA LEU A 106 -15.66 -26.64 24.55
C LEU A 106 -15.62 -27.21 23.12
N ALA A 107 -14.42 -27.41 22.57
CA ALA A 107 -14.23 -28.04 21.27
C ALA A 107 -12.89 -28.77 21.22
N LYS A 108 -12.89 -29.94 20.61
CA LYS A 108 -11.67 -30.65 20.23
C LYS A 108 -11.24 -30.22 18.84
N ALA A 109 -9.93 -30.19 18.58
CA ALA A 109 -9.36 -29.89 17.28
C ALA A 109 -8.68 -31.13 16.70
N GLN A 110 -8.65 -31.23 15.38
CA GLN A 110 -7.72 -32.11 14.67
C GLN A 110 -6.33 -31.45 14.68
N THR A 111 -5.30 -32.22 14.44
CA THR A 111 -3.95 -31.69 14.26
C THR A 111 -3.95 -30.70 13.10
N PRO A 112 -3.56 -29.41 13.34
CA PRO A 112 -3.51 -28.42 12.27
C PRO A 112 -2.54 -28.84 11.15
N PRO A 113 -2.78 -28.38 9.90
CA PRO A 113 -1.89 -28.67 8.78
C PRO A 113 -0.51 -28.00 8.90
N PHE A 114 -0.36 -27.07 9.82
CA PHE A 114 0.89 -26.41 10.19
C PHE A 114 0.83 -25.90 11.64
N GLU A 115 1.98 -25.71 12.24
CA GLU A 115 2.08 -25.12 13.57
C GLU A 115 1.76 -23.62 13.55
N ILE A 116 0.98 -23.16 14.53
CA ILE A 116 0.55 -21.76 14.64
C ILE A 116 1.58 -21.00 15.46
N VAL A 117 2.65 -20.56 14.79
CA VAL A 117 3.77 -19.77 15.35
C VAL A 117 4.09 -18.60 14.42
N ASP A 118 4.61 -17.50 14.98
CA ASP A 118 4.91 -16.29 14.19
C ASP A 118 6.10 -16.51 13.25
N ASP A 119 7.15 -17.17 13.70
CA ASP A 119 8.29 -17.57 12.86
C ASP A 119 7.97 -18.90 12.17
N THR A 120 7.50 -18.84 10.94
CA THR A 120 7.08 -20.01 10.17
C THR A 120 7.66 -20.00 8.75
N ASN A 121 8.18 -21.16 8.32
CA ASN A 121 8.65 -21.41 6.95
C ASN A 121 7.57 -22.10 6.08
N VAL A 122 6.33 -22.16 6.54
CA VAL A 122 5.23 -22.80 5.81
C VAL A 122 4.88 -22.00 4.57
N ASN A 123 4.68 -22.70 3.45
CA ASN A 123 4.30 -22.10 2.17
C ASN A 123 3.07 -21.19 2.35
N GLU A 124 3.12 -20.01 1.75
CA GLU A 124 2.05 -19.02 1.81
C GLU A 124 0.72 -19.59 1.29
N GLU A 125 0.71 -20.37 0.22
CA GLU A 125 -0.52 -20.95 -0.34
C GLU A 125 -1.22 -21.88 0.67
N LEU A 126 -0.48 -22.70 1.41
CA LEU A 126 -1.06 -23.56 2.45
C LEU A 126 -1.64 -22.71 3.58
N ARG A 127 -0.94 -21.66 4.00
CA ARG A 127 -1.43 -20.72 5.02
C ARG A 127 -2.69 -19.97 4.56
N LEU A 128 -2.74 -19.55 3.31
CA LEU A 128 -3.92 -18.88 2.73
C LEU A 128 -5.10 -19.84 2.54
N LYS A 129 -4.85 -21.12 2.22
CA LYS A 129 -5.89 -22.15 2.17
C LYS A 129 -6.55 -22.37 3.54
N TYR A 130 -5.78 -22.32 4.61
CA TYR A 130 -6.26 -22.43 5.98
C TYR A 130 -6.15 -21.07 6.71
N ARG A 131 -6.55 -19.99 6.04
CA ARG A 131 -6.35 -18.62 6.52
C ARG A 131 -6.89 -18.38 7.92
N TYR A 132 -8.01 -18.99 8.30
CA TYR A 132 -8.59 -18.93 9.65
C TYR A 132 -7.67 -19.52 10.74
N LEU A 133 -6.75 -20.43 10.40
CA LEU A 133 -5.70 -20.90 11.31
C LEU A 133 -4.51 -19.96 11.31
N ASP A 134 -4.07 -19.49 10.13
CA ASP A 134 -2.97 -18.54 9.99
C ASP A 134 -3.28 -17.23 10.75
N LEU A 135 -4.54 -16.77 10.75
CA LEU A 135 -5.01 -15.62 11.50
C LEU A 135 -4.99 -15.80 13.04
N ARG A 136 -4.68 -16.99 13.55
CA ARG A 136 -4.40 -17.19 14.98
C ARG A 136 -2.99 -16.78 15.39
N ARG A 137 -2.10 -16.54 14.43
CA ARG A 137 -0.74 -16.04 14.68
C ARG A 137 -0.82 -14.60 15.17
N LYS A 138 -0.01 -14.31 16.20
CA LYS A 138 -0.02 -12.99 16.86
C LYS A 138 0.32 -11.87 15.90
N VAL A 139 1.31 -12.07 15.04
CA VAL A 139 1.75 -11.06 14.05
C VAL A 139 0.61 -10.64 13.13
N LEU A 140 -0.21 -11.58 12.63
CA LEU A 140 -1.35 -11.24 11.76
C LEU A 140 -2.51 -10.61 12.53
N GLN A 141 -2.74 -11.05 13.77
CA GLN A 141 -3.72 -10.40 14.63
C GLN A 141 -3.35 -8.96 14.94
N ASP A 142 -2.08 -8.69 15.25
CA ASP A 142 -1.58 -7.33 15.50
C ASP A 142 -1.72 -6.44 14.28
N ASN A 143 -1.42 -6.96 13.08
CA ASN A 143 -1.60 -6.23 11.83
C ASN A 143 -3.07 -5.80 11.62
N LEU A 144 -4.03 -6.71 11.85
CA LEU A 144 -5.45 -6.39 11.71
C LEU A 144 -5.96 -5.47 12.82
N ILE A 145 -5.44 -5.60 14.04
CA ILE A 145 -5.73 -4.69 15.15
C ILE A 145 -5.19 -3.30 14.83
N MET A 146 -3.96 -3.20 14.29
CA MET A 146 -3.38 -1.95 13.81
C MET A 146 -4.27 -1.28 12.77
N ARG A 147 -4.67 -2.03 11.73
CA ARG A 147 -5.62 -1.56 10.70
C ARG A 147 -6.91 -1.02 11.31
N SER A 148 -7.47 -1.70 12.31
CA SER A 148 -8.67 -1.25 13.03
C SER A 148 -8.45 0.05 13.79
N LYS A 149 -7.27 0.23 14.42
CA LYS A 149 -6.90 1.47 15.11
C LYS A 149 -6.77 2.64 14.12
N ILE A 150 -6.11 2.42 12.98
CA ILE A 150 -6.00 3.43 11.91
C ILE A 150 -7.39 3.91 11.47
N ALA A 151 -8.30 2.97 11.18
CA ALA A 151 -9.68 3.27 10.80
C ALA A 151 -10.44 4.07 11.87
N LYS A 152 -10.21 3.74 13.15
CA LYS A 152 -10.81 4.49 14.27
C LYS A 152 -10.28 5.91 14.35
N VAL A 153 -8.97 6.10 14.32
CA VAL A 153 -8.35 7.44 14.39
C VAL A 153 -8.80 8.31 13.21
N ALA A 154 -8.90 7.72 12.00
CA ALA A 154 -9.41 8.45 10.84
C ALA A 154 -10.84 8.97 11.08
N ARG A 155 -11.76 8.10 11.54
CA ARG A 155 -13.14 8.52 11.85
C ARG A 155 -13.17 9.60 12.92
N ASP A 156 -12.45 9.43 14.01
CA ASP A 156 -12.43 10.39 15.12
C ASP A 156 -11.90 11.75 14.64
N TYR A 157 -10.77 11.76 13.92
CA TYR A 157 -10.15 12.99 13.43
C TYR A 157 -11.06 13.76 12.48
N TYR A 158 -11.59 13.10 11.44
CA TYR A 158 -12.42 13.80 10.46
C TYR A 158 -13.77 14.21 11.03
N TYR A 159 -14.38 13.40 11.91
CA TYR A 159 -15.61 13.78 12.61
C TYR A 159 -15.42 15.04 13.46
N GLU A 160 -14.34 15.12 14.24
CA GLU A 160 -14.00 16.30 15.05
C GLU A 160 -13.74 17.55 14.19
N ASN A 161 -13.31 17.36 12.93
CA ASN A 161 -13.12 18.42 11.94
C ASN A 161 -14.37 18.72 11.08
N GLY A 162 -15.55 18.22 11.49
CA GLY A 162 -16.84 18.53 10.88
C GLY A 162 -17.17 17.73 9.61
N PHE A 163 -16.48 16.61 9.36
CA PHE A 163 -16.82 15.71 8.27
C PHE A 163 -18.00 14.82 8.63
N ILE A 164 -18.79 14.48 7.63
CA ILE A 164 -19.94 13.57 7.74
C ILE A 164 -19.60 12.29 6.99
N GLU A 165 -19.66 11.13 7.68
CA GLU A 165 -19.47 9.83 7.03
C GLU A 165 -20.74 9.46 6.26
N ILE A 166 -20.63 9.34 4.94
CA ILE A 166 -21.75 9.02 4.05
C ILE A 166 -21.36 7.86 3.14
N GLU A 167 -22.14 6.79 3.16
CA GLU A 167 -21.97 5.66 2.28
C GLU A 167 -22.48 5.96 0.86
N THR A 168 -21.69 5.60 -0.13
CA THR A 168 -22.05 5.68 -1.56
C THR A 168 -22.37 4.29 -2.12
N PRO A 169 -23.14 4.19 -3.22
CA PRO A 169 -23.52 2.90 -3.78
C PRO A 169 -22.33 2.05 -4.21
N MET A 170 -22.43 0.73 -3.95
CA MET A 170 -21.47 -0.28 -4.44
C MET A 170 -21.85 -0.86 -5.81
N MET A 171 -23.11 -0.74 -6.21
CA MET A 171 -23.59 -1.12 -7.54
C MET A 171 -23.89 0.15 -8.32
N ILE A 172 -22.97 0.56 -9.19
CA ILE A 172 -23.03 1.80 -9.95
C ILE A 172 -23.09 1.54 -11.45
N LYS A 173 -23.19 2.59 -12.24
CA LYS A 173 -23.00 2.56 -13.68
C LYS A 173 -21.49 2.38 -13.98
N SER A 174 -21.16 1.58 -14.98
CA SER A 174 -19.77 1.44 -15.43
C SER A 174 -19.24 2.79 -15.94
N THR A 175 -18.17 3.24 -15.31
CA THR A 175 -17.46 4.49 -15.61
C THR A 175 -15.97 4.26 -15.33
N PRO A 176 -15.26 3.57 -16.25
CA PRO A 176 -13.87 3.20 -16.04
C PRO A 176 -12.99 4.44 -15.84
N GLU A 177 -12.24 4.43 -14.74
CA GLU A 177 -11.34 5.50 -14.28
C GLU A 177 -9.87 5.04 -14.35
N GLY A 178 -9.46 4.40 -15.44
CA GLY A 178 -8.09 3.91 -15.64
C GLY A 178 -7.92 2.39 -15.54
N ALA A 179 -8.66 1.71 -14.64
CA ALA A 179 -8.69 0.24 -14.55
C ALA A 179 -9.94 -0.34 -15.25
N ARG A 180 -10.01 -1.66 -15.39
CA ARG A 180 -11.24 -2.34 -15.80
C ARG A 180 -12.18 -2.47 -14.60
N ASP A 181 -13.50 -2.37 -14.88
CA ASP A 181 -14.54 -2.55 -13.89
C ASP A 181 -14.90 -4.03 -13.70
N TYR A 182 -15.17 -4.43 -12.45
CA TYR A 182 -15.90 -5.67 -12.19
C TYR A 182 -17.39 -5.47 -12.48
N LEU A 183 -17.97 -6.30 -13.34
CA LEU A 183 -19.36 -6.19 -13.78
C LEU A 183 -20.28 -7.15 -13.02
N VAL A 184 -21.45 -6.66 -12.63
CA VAL A 184 -22.48 -7.43 -11.94
C VAL A 184 -23.75 -7.41 -12.82
N PRO A 185 -24.20 -8.55 -13.36
CA PRO A 185 -25.36 -8.59 -14.23
C PRO A 185 -26.67 -8.30 -13.48
N SER A 186 -27.61 -7.62 -14.13
CA SER A 186 -28.91 -7.30 -13.57
C SER A 186 -29.95 -8.34 -13.97
N ARG A 187 -30.55 -9.04 -13.02
CA ARG A 187 -31.68 -9.95 -13.26
C ARG A 187 -32.95 -9.20 -13.72
N VAL A 188 -33.16 -7.99 -13.22
CA VAL A 188 -34.36 -7.19 -13.53
C VAL A 188 -34.27 -6.50 -14.89
N HIS A 189 -33.06 -6.11 -15.30
CA HIS A 189 -32.80 -5.42 -16.56
C HIS A 189 -31.90 -6.27 -17.43
N HIS A 190 -32.50 -7.20 -18.19
CA HIS A 190 -31.78 -8.11 -19.07
C HIS A 190 -30.81 -7.39 -20.01
N GLY A 191 -29.56 -7.90 -20.11
CA GLY A 191 -28.49 -7.31 -20.91
C GLY A 191 -27.87 -6.05 -20.34
N LYS A 192 -28.27 -5.64 -19.12
CA LYS A 192 -27.63 -4.52 -18.42
C LYS A 192 -26.85 -5.00 -17.20
N PHE A 193 -25.80 -4.25 -16.88
CA PHE A 193 -24.86 -4.57 -15.81
C PHE A 193 -24.70 -3.37 -14.87
N TYR A 194 -24.55 -3.66 -13.60
CA TYR A 194 -23.90 -2.76 -12.66
C TYR A 194 -22.39 -2.98 -12.75
N ALA A 195 -21.62 -1.98 -12.33
CA ALA A 195 -20.20 -2.10 -12.06
C ALA A 195 -19.92 -1.91 -10.57
N LEU A 196 -18.87 -2.55 -10.06
CA LEU A 196 -18.34 -2.25 -8.73
C LEU A 196 -17.43 -1.02 -8.82
N PRO A 197 -17.50 -0.05 -7.87
CA PRO A 197 -16.82 1.23 -7.99
C PRO A 197 -15.31 1.10 -7.85
N GLN A 198 -14.56 1.77 -8.72
CA GLN A 198 -13.11 1.93 -8.57
C GLN A 198 -12.76 2.97 -7.48
N SER A 199 -13.63 3.97 -7.34
CA SER A 199 -13.63 4.98 -6.29
C SER A 199 -15.04 5.60 -6.18
N PRO A 200 -15.37 6.31 -5.09
CA PRO A 200 -16.63 7.05 -4.99
C PRO A 200 -16.57 8.43 -5.67
N GLN A 201 -15.66 8.66 -6.62
CA GLN A 201 -15.31 9.98 -7.16
C GLN A 201 -16.52 10.83 -7.57
N MET A 202 -17.41 10.29 -8.39
CA MET A 202 -18.56 11.07 -8.87
C MET A 202 -19.59 11.34 -7.76
N TYR A 203 -19.80 10.39 -6.88
CA TYR A 203 -20.78 10.53 -5.80
C TYR A 203 -20.34 11.53 -4.74
N LYS A 204 -19.05 11.58 -4.38
CA LYS A 204 -18.56 12.56 -3.42
C LYS A 204 -18.62 13.99 -3.98
N GLN A 205 -18.39 14.18 -5.29
CA GLN A 205 -18.60 15.48 -5.93
C GLN A 205 -20.10 15.88 -5.91
N LEU A 206 -21.02 14.95 -6.17
CA LEU A 206 -22.45 15.20 -6.04
C LEU A 206 -22.85 15.55 -4.60
N LEU A 207 -22.20 14.99 -3.59
CA LEU A 207 -22.41 15.36 -2.19
C LEU A 207 -21.96 16.81 -1.90
N MET A 208 -20.88 17.28 -2.53
CA MET A 208 -20.47 18.68 -2.45
C MET A 208 -21.51 19.60 -3.10
N ILE A 209 -22.03 19.24 -4.29
CA ILE A 209 -23.13 19.97 -4.96
C ILE A 209 -24.40 19.95 -4.10
N ALA A 210 -24.65 18.86 -3.36
CA ALA A 210 -25.76 18.75 -2.44
C ALA A 210 -25.59 19.54 -1.13
N GLY A 211 -24.44 20.21 -0.93
CA GLY A 211 -24.19 21.09 0.21
C GLY A 211 -23.77 20.40 1.51
N PHE A 212 -23.17 19.20 1.43
CA PHE A 212 -22.65 18.52 2.63
C PHE A 212 -21.30 19.07 3.11
N ASP A 213 -20.62 19.86 2.29
CA ASP A 213 -19.36 20.56 2.56
C ASP A 213 -18.14 19.71 2.93
N ARG A 214 -18.28 18.73 3.81
CA ARG A 214 -17.20 17.85 4.26
C ARG A 214 -17.68 16.41 4.34
N TYR A 215 -17.22 15.59 3.41
CA TYR A 215 -17.54 14.18 3.28
C TYR A 215 -16.34 13.32 3.63
N ILE A 216 -16.59 12.21 4.31
CA ILE A 216 -15.65 11.11 4.55
C ILE A 216 -16.32 9.77 4.34
N GLN A 217 -15.59 8.78 3.87
CA GLN A 217 -16.02 7.38 3.82
C GLN A 217 -14.81 6.44 3.91
N LEU A 218 -14.93 5.37 4.67
CA LEU A 218 -14.05 4.21 4.51
C LEU A 218 -14.59 3.37 3.34
N ALA A 219 -14.24 3.81 2.13
CA ALA A 219 -14.82 3.31 0.89
C ALA A 219 -14.19 1.99 0.44
N ARG A 220 -15.01 0.97 0.21
CA ARG A 220 -14.57 -0.26 -0.45
C ARG A 220 -14.51 -0.03 -1.95
N CYS A 221 -13.36 -0.29 -2.57
CA CYS A 221 -13.08 -0.06 -3.99
C CYS A 221 -12.60 -1.33 -4.67
N PHE A 222 -12.82 -1.40 -6.00
CA PHE A 222 -12.55 -2.59 -6.81
C PHE A 222 -11.86 -2.20 -8.11
N ARG A 223 -10.78 -2.90 -8.47
CA ARG A 223 -10.07 -2.70 -9.74
C ARG A 223 -9.65 -4.04 -10.33
N ASP A 224 -10.04 -4.31 -11.55
CA ASP A 224 -9.60 -5.50 -12.30
C ASP A 224 -8.28 -5.19 -13.02
N GLU A 225 -7.20 -5.36 -12.28
CA GLU A 225 -5.82 -5.11 -12.71
C GLU A 225 -4.92 -6.29 -12.36
N ASP A 226 -3.72 -6.33 -12.93
CA ASP A 226 -2.69 -7.29 -12.56
C ASP A 226 -2.25 -7.10 -11.12
N LEU A 227 -2.31 -8.18 -10.33
CA LEU A 227 -2.00 -8.14 -8.91
C LEU A 227 -0.50 -8.19 -8.65
N ARG A 228 -0.09 -7.46 -7.62
CA ARG A 228 1.27 -7.40 -7.08
C ARG A 228 1.24 -7.49 -5.56
N ALA A 229 2.39 -7.47 -4.92
CA ALA A 229 2.47 -7.48 -3.45
C ALA A 229 1.72 -6.29 -2.82
N ASP A 230 1.75 -5.13 -3.48
CA ASP A 230 1.13 -3.86 -3.08
C ASP A 230 -0.21 -3.56 -3.79
N ARG A 231 -0.82 -4.55 -4.49
CA ARG A 231 -2.11 -4.43 -5.18
C ARG A 231 -3.01 -5.61 -4.92
N GLN A 232 -4.25 -5.32 -4.53
CA GLN A 232 -5.36 -6.27 -4.39
C GLN A 232 -6.52 -5.81 -5.28
N PRO A 233 -7.35 -6.73 -5.81
CA PRO A 233 -8.47 -6.36 -6.70
C PRO A 233 -9.59 -5.64 -5.94
N GLU A 234 -9.58 -5.73 -4.63
CA GLU A 234 -10.46 -5.04 -3.71
C GLU A 234 -9.66 -4.46 -2.54
N PHE A 235 -9.87 -3.19 -2.24
CA PHE A 235 -9.13 -2.44 -1.24
C PHE A 235 -10.02 -1.38 -0.56
N THR A 236 -9.51 -0.75 0.49
CA THR A 236 -10.25 0.28 1.23
C THR A 236 -9.52 1.61 1.15
N LEU A 237 -10.24 2.67 0.81
CA LEU A 237 -9.79 4.05 0.91
C LEU A 237 -10.37 4.73 2.14
N ILE A 238 -9.57 5.57 2.80
CA ILE A 238 -10.08 6.69 3.59
C ILE A 238 -10.29 7.79 2.56
N ASP A 239 -11.53 7.96 2.11
CA ASP A 239 -11.88 8.85 1.00
C ASP A 239 -12.59 10.08 1.52
N LEU A 240 -12.13 11.26 1.09
CA LEU A 240 -12.66 12.53 1.58
C LEU A 240 -12.85 13.55 0.46
N GLU A 241 -13.78 14.49 0.69
CA GLU A 241 -14.01 15.67 -0.18
C GLU A 241 -14.44 16.85 0.67
N MET A 242 -14.00 18.05 0.31
CA MET A 242 -14.29 19.29 1.02
C MET A 242 -14.70 20.40 0.03
N SER A 243 -15.69 21.23 0.39
CA SER A 243 -16.11 22.41 -0.34
C SER A 243 -15.41 23.68 0.15
N PHE A 244 -15.33 24.71 -0.72
CA PHE A 244 -14.75 26.03 -0.46
C PHE A 244 -13.28 25.97 -0.05
N VAL A 245 -12.50 25.18 -0.76
CA VAL A 245 -11.07 24.91 -0.50
C VAL A 245 -10.23 25.02 -1.77
N ASP A 246 -8.94 25.29 -1.58
CA ASP A 246 -7.89 25.08 -2.59
C ASP A 246 -6.87 24.04 -2.10
N VAL A 247 -5.79 23.83 -2.83
CA VAL A 247 -4.78 22.78 -2.60
C VAL A 247 -4.28 22.80 -1.15
N GLU A 248 -3.85 23.97 -0.65
CA GLU A 248 -3.26 24.07 0.69
C GLU A 248 -4.22 23.65 1.81
N ASP A 249 -5.51 23.96 1.71
CA ASP A 249 -6.51 23.57 2.71
C ASP A 249 -6.63 22.04 2.84
N ILE A 250 -6.52 21.32 1.70
CA ILE A 250 -6.53 19.85 1.68
C ILE A 250 -5.24 19.30 2.28
N LEU A 251 -4.07 19.88 1.92
CA LEU A 251 -2.79 19.43 2.44
C LEU A 251 -2.74 19.60 3.96
N GLU A 252 -3.07 20.77 4.48
CA GLU A 252 -3.08 21.06 5.93
C GLU A 252 -4.03 20.13 6.71
N MET A 253 -5.24 19.90 6.19
CA MET A 253 -6.19 18.97 6.81
C MET A 253 -5.62 17.57 6.95
N ASN A 254 -4.97 17.08 5.91
CA ASN A 254 -4.42 15.72 5.91
C ASN A 254 -3.07 15.61 6.65
N GLU A 255 -2.26 16.67 6.69
CA GLU A 255 -1.09 16.76 7.56
C GLU A 255 -1.47 16.58 9.04
N GLY A 256 -2.52 17.27 9.49
CA GLY A 256 -3.05 17.09 10.84
C GLY A 256 -3.54 15.67 11.13
N PHE A 257 -4.18 15.03 10.14
CA PHE A 257 -4.56 13.61 10.25
C PHE A 257 -3.34 12.70 10.41
N ILE A 258 -2.32 12.84 9.56
CA ILE A 258 -1.09 12.03 9.61
C ILE A 258 -0.36 12.23 10.95
N GLN A 259 -0.22 13.48 11.39
CA GLN A 259 0.43 13.77 12.68
C GLN A 259 -0.30 13.08 13.85
N ARG A 260 -1.62 13.22 13.93
CA ARG A 260 -2.43 12.57 14.98
C ARG A 260 -2.35 11.06 14.89
N LEU A 261 -2.48 10.49 13.69
CA LEU A 261 -2.46 9.05 13.49
C LEU A 261 -1.15 8.43 13.96
N PHE A 262 -0.01 8.97 13.54
CA PHE A 262 1.29 8.43 13.90
C PHE A 262 1.59 8.61 15.38
N LYS A 263 1.15 9.71 15.98
CA LYS A 263 1.30 9.93 17.43
C LYS A 263 0.45 8.95 18.25
N GLU A 264 -0.84 8.81 17.94
CA GLU A 264 -1.76 7.96 18.72
C GLU A 264 -1.49 6.46 18.56
N VAL A 265 -1.02 6.02 17.38
CA VAL A 265 -0.90 4.59 17.05
C VAL A 265 0.50 4.04 17.25
N LEU A 266 1.53 4.83 16.94
CA LEU A 266 2.93 4.41 16.98
C LEU A 266 3.78 5.20 17.99
N ASP A 267 3.22 6.24 18.62
CA ASP A 267 3.93 7.23 19.45
C ASP A 267 5.11 7.91 18.70
N VAL A 268 4.92 8.15 17.40
CA VAL A 268 5.88 8.83 16.52
C VAL A 268 5.40 10.26 16.29
N ASP A 269 6.29 11.22 16.53
CA ASP A 269 6.04 12.62 16.25
C ASP A 269 6.37 12.93 14.77
N VAL A 270 5.41 13.48 14.03
CA VAL A 270 5.56 13.94 12.65
C VAL A 270 5.66 15.45 12.65
N GLU A 271 6.78 15.98 12.15
CA GLU A 271 6.98 17.42 12.03
C GLU A 271 6.16 18.00 10.88
N LEU A 272 5.52 19.15 11.12
CA LEU A 272 4.71 19.87 10.14
C LEU A 272 5.27 21.27 9.91
N PRO A 273 5.08 21.86 8.71
CA PRO A 273 4.45 21.28 7.52
C PRO A 273 5.33 20.21 6.86
N LEU A 274 4.71 19.24 6.15
CA LEU A 274 5.45 18.23 5.39
C LEU A 274 6.20 18.87 4.22
N PRO A 275 7.39 18.38 3.85
CA PRO A 275 8.11 18.84 2.65
C PRO A 275 7.27 18.72 1.38
N ARG A 276 7.45 19.65 0.45
CA ARG A 276 6.77 19.69 -0.85
C ARG A 276 7.77 19.69 -1.99
N LEU A 277 7.51 18.89 -3.00
CA LEU A 277 8.22 18.88 -4.27
C LEU A 277 7.21 19.01 -5.41
N THR A 278 7.55 19.76 -6.45
CA THR A 278 6.80 19.66 -7.71
C THR A 278 7.06 18.30 -8.37
N TYR A 279 6.12 17.83 -9.17
CA TYR A 279 6.34 16.62 -10.00
C TYR A 279 7.63 16.73 -10.82
N LYS A 280 7.87 17.91 -11.40
CA LYS A 280 9.07 18.18 -12.17
C LYS A 280 10.34 17.97 -11.34
N ASP A 281 10.41 18.57 -10.15
CA ASP A 281 11.58 18.43 -9.27
C ASP A 281 11.77 16.99 -8.80
N ALA A 282 10.67 16.28 -8.49
CA ALA A 282 10.72 14.88 -8.10
C ALA A 282 11.30 14.00 -9.23
N MET A 283 10.82 14.19 -10.45
CA MET A 283 11.35 13.47 -11.61
C MET A 283 12.81 13.83 -11.93
N GLU A 284 13.15 15.13 -11.94
CA GLU A 284 14.50 15.59 -12.25
C GLU A 284 15.55 15.12 -11.22
N ARG A 285 15.21 15.15 -9.94
CA ARG A 285 16.14 14.83 -8.84
C ARG A 285 16.14 13.35 -8.47
N TYR A 286 15.03 12.65 -8.61
CA TYR A 286 14.89 11.30 -8.09
C TYR A 286 14.41 10.28 -9.12
N GLY A 287 13.96 10.72 -10.31
CA GLY A 287 13.47 9.85 -11.38
C GLY A 287 12.17 9.12 -11.04
N SER A 288 11.37 9.69 -10.14
CA SER A 288 10.11 9.11 -9.68
C SER A 288 9.16 10.19 -9.16
N ASP A 289 7.88 10.03 -9.41
CA ASP A 289 6.76 10.79 -8.85
C ASP A 289 6.47 10.44 -7.36
N LYS A 290 7.13 9.42 -6.84
CA LYS A 290 7.05 8.95 -5.44
C LYS A 290 8.43 8.61 -4.89
N PRO A 291 9.30 9.62 -4.74
CA PRO A 291 10.69 9.37 -4.35
C PRO A 291 10.83 8.97 -2.88
N ASP A 292 11.74 8.04 -2.60
CA ASP A 292 12.28 7.85 -1.27
C ASP A 292 13.43 8.82 -1.05
N THR A 293 13.24 9.84 -0.25
CA THR A 293 14.23 10.91 -0.02
C THR A 293 15.11 10.69 1.21
N ARG A 294 14.97 9.53 1.90
CA ARG A 294 15.70 9.24 3.15
C ARG A 294 17.22 9.12 2.99
N PHE A 295 17.72 8.74 1.81
CA PHE A 295 19.12 8.41 1.62
C PHE A 295 19.85 9.27 0.57
N GLY A 296 19.29 10.38 0.10
CA GLY A 296 19.92 11.25 -0.90
C GLY A 296 20.12 10.55 -2.26
N MET A 297 21.34 10.54 -2.80
CA MET A 297 21.69 9.95 -4.11
C MET A 297 20.86 10.55 -5.26
N GLU A 298 20.78 11.88 -5.32
CA GLU A 298 20.03 12.60 -6.34
C GLU A 298 20.62 12.42 -7.73
N ILE A 299 19.78 12.49 -8.74
CA ILE A 299 20.16 12.44 -10.16
C ILE A 299 20.78 13.79 -10.53
N CYS A 300 21.93 13.74 -11.17
CA CYS A 300 22.64 14.91 -11.67
C CYS A 300 22.70 14.89 -13.21
N ASP A 301 22.30 15.98 -13.86
CA ASP A 301 22.43 16.15 -15.29
C ASP A 301 23.88 16.57 -15.65
N ILE A 302 24.52 15.77 -16.49
CA ILE A 302 25.89 15.99 -17.00
C ILE A 302 25.90 16.20 -18.51
N SER A 303 24.76 16.33 -19.17
CA SER A 303 24.62 16.42 -20.63
C SER A 303 25.51 17.51 -21.24
N GLU A 304 25.50 18.71 -20.64
CA GLU A 304 26.31 19.83 -21.14
C GLU A 304 27.83 19.57 -21.12
N LEU A 305 28.32 18.75 -20.18
CA LEU A 305 29.72 18.41 -20.04
C LEU A 305 30.21 17.40 -21.11
N VAL A 306 29.27 16.58 -21.61
CA VAL A 306 29.59 15.45 -22.48
C VAL A 306 29.04 15.59 -23.91
N LYS A 307 28.37 16.70 -24.23
CA LYS A 307 27.70 16.90 -25.53
C LYS A 307 28.68 16.89 -26.72
N ASN A 308 29.94 17.21 -26.51
CA ASN A 308 31.00 17.24 -27.55
C ASN A 308 32.05 16.15 -27.36
N CYS A 309 31.90 15.22 -26.43
CA CYS A 309 32.87 14.16 -26.20
C CYS A 309 32.86 13.13 -27.34
N GLY A 310 33.94 12.33 -27.43
CA GLY A 310 34.04 11.28 -28.45
C GLY A 310 33.23 10.01 -28.17
N PHE A 311 32.51 9.94 -27.09
CA PHE A 311 31.73 8.76 -26.73
C PHE A 311 30.32 8.80 -27.35
N GLY A 312 30.16 8.12 -28.50
CA GLY A 312 28.95 8.16 -29.33
C GLY A 312 27.63 7.79 -28.60
N VAL A 313 27.70 7.03 -27.51
CA VAL A 313 26.49 6.74 -26.71
C VAL A 313 25.91 8.01 -26.07
N PHE A 314 26.78 8.88 -25.55
CA PHE A 314 26.37 10.12 -24.92
C PHE A 314 25.91 11.16 -25.94
N THR A 315 26.70 11.38 -26.96
CA THR A 315 26.39 12.38 -28.00
C THR A 315 25.13 12.02 -28.76
N SER A 316 24.91 10.74 -29.13
CA SER A 316 23.69 10.30 -29.79
C SER A 316 22.44 10.43 -28.91
N ALA A 317 22.56 10.20 -27.61
CA ALA A 317 21.42 10.41 -26.72
C ALA A 317 20.99 11.89 -26.71
N ILE A 318 21.95 12.82 -26.62
CA ILE A 318 21.70 14.27 -26.60
C ILE A 318 21.18 14.74 -27.97
N GLU A 319 21.77 14.33 -29.07
CA GLU A 319 21.35 14.65 -30.44
C GLU A 319 19.90 14.22 -30.73
N ASN A 320 19.44 13.14 -30.10
CA ASN A 320 18.07 12.66 -30.21
C ASN A 320 17.10 13.28 -29.15
N GLY A 321 17.48 14.40 -28.54
CA GLY A 321 16.64 15.12 -27.58
C GLY A 321 16.55 14.48 -26.19
N GLY A 322 17.44 13.54 -25.88
CA GLY A 322 17.59 12.92 -24.57
C GLY A 322 18.60 13.63 -23.67
N SER A 323 19.03 12.96 -22.61
CA SER A 323 20.01 13.47 -21.66
C SER A 323 20.98 12.40 -21.19
N VAL A 324 22.10 12.83 -20.62
CA VAL A 324 23.07 12.00 -19.92
C VAL A 324 23.05 12.38 -18.45
N ARG A 325 22.65 11.45 -17.60
CA ARG A 325 22.45 11.71 -16.20
C ARG A 325 23.12 10.65 -15.33
N ALA A 326 23.49 11.06 -14.13
CA ALA A 326 24.28 10.25 -13.21
C ALA A 326 23.72 10.25 -11.81
N ILE A 327 23.97 9.15 -11.08
CA ILE A 327 23.86 9.05 -9.63
C ILE A 327 25.19 8.64 -9.02
N VAL A 328 25.43 9.01 -7.75
CA VAL A 328 26.67 8.68 -7.05
C VAL A 328 26.39 7.79 -5.86
N ALA A 329 26.93 6.58 -5.89
CA ALA A 329 26.96 5.68 -4.75
C ALA A 329 28.20 5.99 -3.90
N LYS A 330 28.01 6.69 -2.78
CA LYS A 330 29.08 7.13 -1.87
C LYS A 330 29.73 5.93 -1.18
N ASP A 331 31.06 5.95 -1.04
CA ASP A 331 31.87 4.93 -0.39
C ASP A 331 31.65 3.48 -0.90
N ALA A 332 31.04 3.34 -2.08
CA ALA A 332 30.57 2.06 -2.62
C ALA A 332 31.59 1.32 -3.50
N ALA A 333 32.74 1.91 -3.80
CA ALA A 333 33.67 1.34 -4.78
C ALA A 333 34.22 -0.05 -4.40
N LYS A 334 34.27 -0.39 -3.11
CA LYS A 334 34.68 -1.72 -2.64
C LYS A 334 33.54 -2.75 -2.73
N THR A 335 32.31 -2.32 -2.49
CA THR A 335 31.11 -3.16 -2.48
C THR A 335 30.58 -3.37 -3.90
N LEU A 336 30.48 -2.30 -4.70
CA LEU A 336 30.10 -2.34 -6.10
C LEU A 336 31.29 -2.72 -6.96
N THR A 337 31.69 -3.99 -6.89
CA THR A 337 32.75 -4.55 -7.74
C THR A 337 32.31 -4.55 -9.22
N ARG A 338 33.22 -4.80 -10.13
CA ARG A 338 32.90 -4.92 -11.56
C ARG A 338 31.77 -5.92 -11.81
N LYS A 339 31.80 -7.07 -11.14
CA LYS A 339 30.75 -8.10 -11.25
C LYS A 339 29.39 -7.60 -10.78
N GLU A 340 29.35 -6.82 -9.70
CA GLU A 340 28.09 -6.24 -9.21
C GLU A 340 27.55 -5.16 -10.16
N ILE A 341 28.43 -4.33 -10.74
CA ILE A 341 28.04 -3.34 -11.76
C ILE A 341 27.53 -4.02 -13.03
N ASP A 342 28.13 -5.15 -13.44
CA ASP A 342 27.62 -5.93 -14.57
C ASP A 342 26.19 -6.46 -14.30
N LYS A 343 25.86 -6.88 -13.05
CA LYS A 343 24.48 -7.24 -12.65
C LYS A 343 23.55 -6.02 -12.69
N LEU A 344 24.00 -4.86 -12.23
CA LEU A 344 23.22 -3.63 -12.33
C LEU A 344 22.99 -3.22 -13.78
N THR A 345 23.95 -3.48 -14.66
CA THR A 345 23.80 -3.25 -16.11
C THR A 345 22.70 -4.12 -16.71
N GLU A 346 22.65 -5.40 -16.37
CA GLU A 346 21.57 -6.28 -16.81
C GLU A 346 20.21 -5.87 -16.20
N TYR A 347 20.21 -5.42 -14.95
CA TYR A 347 19.00 -4.89 -14.32
C TYR A 347 18.44 -3.68 -15.08
N VAL A 348 19.27 -2.67 -15.38
CA VAL A 348 18.80 -1.47 -16.10
C VAL A 348 18.37 -1.77 -17.54
N LYS A 349 19.01 -2.75 -18.21
CA LYS A 349 18.55 -3.23 -19.51
C LYS A 349 17.17 -3.88 -19.43
N GLY A 350 16.92 -4.66 -18.38
CA GLY A 350 15.63 -5.30 -18.13
C GLY A 350 14.47 -4.31 -17.89
N ILE A 351 14.77 -3.06 -17.55
CA ILE A 351 13.79 -1.98 -17.33
C ILE A 351 13.85 -0.88 -18.40
N GLY A 352 14.47 -1.14 -19.55
CA GLY A 352 14.37 -0.34 -20.76
C GLY A 352 15.60 0.49 -21.14
N ALA A 353 16.67 0.53 -20.34
CA ALA A 353 17.91 1.21 -20.74
C ALA A 353 18.70 0.38 -21.74
N LYS A 354 19.47 1.05 -22.62
CA LYS A 354 20.37 0.38 -23.56
C LYS A 354 21.65 -0.12 -22.89
N GLY A 355 22.02 0.44 -21.73
CA GLY A 355 23.22 0.08 -20.99
C GLY A 355 23.46 0.98 -19.79
N LEU A 356 24.55 0.71 -19.06
CA LEU A 356 24.98 1.48 -17.90
C LEU A 356 26.47 1.83 -18.07
N ALA A 357 26.80 3.10 -18.17
CA ALA A 357 28.15 3.57 -18.07
C ALA A 357 28.50 3.86 -16.60
N PHE A 358 29.76 3.76 -16.23
CA PHE A 358 30.16 4.02 -14.85
C PHE A 358 31.58 4.51 -14.70
N VAL A 359 31.83 5.21 -13.58
CA VAL A 359 33.19 5.53 -13.10
C VAL A 359 33.34 4.90 -11.72
N ARG A 360 34.37 4.13 -11.51
CA ARG A 360 34.67 3.48 -10.23
C ARG A 360 35.99 4.02 -9.69
N TRP A 361 35.98 4.61 -8.50
CA TRP A 361 37.15 5.29 -7.94
C TRP A 361 37.67 4.57 -6.69
N VAL A 362 38.43 3.49 -6.86
CA VAL A 362 39.01 2.68 -5.79
C VAL A 362 40.37 3.18 -5.32
N ASP A 363 41.27 3.33 -6.29
CA ASP A 363 42.66 3.68 -6.09
C ASP A 363 42.91 5.19 -6.33
N ASP A 364 44.15 5.58 -6.62
CA ASP A 364 44.49 6.99 -6.79
C ASP A 364 43.87 7.60 -8.07
N GLU A 365 43.56 6.78 -9.06
CA GLU A 365 42.90 7.20 -10.30
C GLU A 365 41.55 6.52 -10.50
N PRO A 366 40.51 7.28 -10.97
CA PRO A 366 39.21 6.70 -11.29
C PRO A 366 39.27 5.82 -12.53
N THR A 367 38.63 4.65 -12.49
CA THR A 367 38.55 3.71 -13.61
C THR A 367 37.23 3.87 -14.36
N CYS A 368 37.32 4.12 -15.69
CA CYS A 368 36.11 4.24 -16.52
C CYS A 368 36.40 3.76 -17.94
N ALA A 369 35.46 2.96 -18.51
CA ALA A 369 35.66 2.36 -19.83
C ALA A 369 35.60 3.37 -21.01
N PHE A 370 34.93 4.49 -20.77
CA PHE A 370 34.77 5.56 -21.78
C PHE A 370 35.80 6.70 -21.65
N ALA A 371 36.75 6.63 -20.70
CA ALA A 371 37.77 7.67 -20.50
C ALA A 371 38.54 8.01 -21.76
N LYS A 372 38.87 7.01 -22.60
CA LYS A 372 39.58 7.18 -23.88
C LYS A 372 38.83 8.02 -24.93
N PHE A 373 37.56 8.27 -24.72
CA PHE A 373 36.72 9.09 -25.59
C PHE A 373 36.47 10.50 -25.02
N LEU A 374 37.00 10.79 -23.85
CA LEU A 374 36.93 12.09 -23.21
C LEU A 374 38.17 12.93 -23.53
N GLY A 375 37.98 14.23 -23.62
CA GLY A 375 39.06 15.20 -23.70
C GLY A 375 39.77 15.40 -22.36
N GLU A 376 40.88 16.13 -22.38
CA GLU A 376 41.63 16.47 -21.17
C GLU A 376 40.77 17.26 -20.19
N GLY A 377 40.67 16.81 -18.94
CA GLY A 377 39.90 17.44 -17.89
C GLY A 377 38.37 17.18 -17.92
N GLU A 378 37.82 16.54 -18.97
CA GLU A 378 36.35 16.25 -19.02
C GLU A 378 35.92 15.26 -17.95
N LEU A 379 36.71 14.24 -17.63
CA LEU A 379 36.39 13.30 -16.55
C LEU A 379 36.35 14.01 -15.18
N ASP A 380 37.35 14.88 -14.93
CA ASP A 380 37.38 15.65 -13.68
C ASP A 380 36.20 16.61 -13.60
N ALA A 381 35.79 17.22 -14.71
CA ALA A 381 34.62 18.06 -14.77
C ALA A 381 33.31 17.28 -14.41
N ILE A 382 33.16 16.05 -14.92
CA ILE A 382 32.06 15.15 -14.57
C ILE A 382 32.08 14.83 -13.07
N LEU A 383 33.23 14.36 -12.55
CA LEU A 383 33.40 13.98 -11.15
C LEU A 383 33.09 15.15 -10.19
N ASN A 384 33.61 16.35 -10.53
CA ASN A 384 33.33 17.57 -9.77
C ASN A 384 31.86 17.96 -9.80
N LYS A 385 31.23 17.88 -11.00
CA LYS A 385 29.80 18.22 -11.16
C LYS A 385 28.89 17.34 -10.29
N VAL A 386 29.16 16.02 -10.25
CA VAL A 386 28.38 15.06 -9.47
C VAL A 386 28.85 14.96 -8.01
N GLY A 387 29.93 15.65 -7.63
CA GLY A 387 30.51 15.64 -6.29
C GLY A 387 31.09 14.28 -5.89
N ALA A 388 31.61 13.52 -6.86
CA ALA A 388 32.22 12.23 -6.59
C ALA A 388 33.67 12.38 -6.10
N GLN A 389 34.10 11.47 -5.25
CA GLN A 389 35.44 11.42 -4.67
C GLN A 389 35.95 9.98 -4.56
N LYS A 390 37.20 9.83 -4.16
CA LYS A 390 37.82 8.51 -3.96
C LYS A 390 36.97 7.68 -2.98
N GLY A 391 36.62 6.46 -3.34
CA GLY A 391 35.71 5.57 -2.66
C GLY A 391 34.33 5.45 -3.33
N ASP A 392 33.97 6.38 -4.21
CA ASP A 392 32.64 6.45 -4.82
C ASP A 392 32.55 5.63 -6.13
N VAL A 393 31.29 5.35 -6.53
CA VAL A 393 30.92 4.84 -7.85
C VAL A 393 29.90 5.76 -8.48
N VAL A 394 30.19 6.28 -9.67
CA VAL A 394 29.25 7.05 -10.48
C VAL A 394 28.60 6.11 -11.48
N LEU A 395 27.28 6.08 -11.52
CA LEU A 395 26.47 5.27 -12.43
C LEU A 395 25.73 6.22 -13.40
N ILE A 396 25.86 5.98 -14.70
CA ILE A 396 25.43 6.93 -15.75
C ILE A 396 24.54 6.22 -16.75
N VAL A 397 23.38 6.83 -17.03
CA VAL A 397 22.45 6.39 -18.08
C VAL A 397 22.28 7.52 -19.10
N ALA A 398 22.23 7.16 -20.38
CA ALA A 398 22.08 8.08 -21.51
C ALA A 398 21.00 7.56 -22.46
N ASP A 399 19.88 8.25 -22.53
CA ASP A 399 18.75 7.97 -23.43
C ASP A 399 17.76 9.15 -23.42
N LYS A 400 16.56 8.99 -24.03
CA LYS A 400 15.43 9.92 -23.87
C LYS A 400 15.06 10.06 -22.37
N ASN A 401 14.62 11.24 -21.95
CA ASN A 401 14.28 11.51 -20.53
C ASN A 401 13.24 10.52 -19.97
N LYS A 402 12.26 10.11 -20.79
CA LYS A 402 11.26 9.09 -20.42
C LYS A 402 11.84 7.71 -20.07
N VAL A 403 13.10 7.44 -20.46
CA VAL A 403 13.83 6.23 -20.10
C VAL A 403 14.86 6.53 -19.01
N THR A 404 15.67 7.58 -19.19
CA THR A 404 16.80 7.91 -18.31
C THR A 404 16.36 8.14 -16.87
N LEU A 405 15.31 8.95 -16.66
CA LEU A 405 14.86 9.32 -15.32
C LEU A 405 14.27 8.13 -14.55
N PRO A 406 13.28 7.38 -15.05
CA PRO A 406 12.73 6.23 -14.31
C PRO A 406 13.76 5.12 -14.08
N VAL A 407 14.66 4.88 -15.04
CA VAL A 407 15.72 3.89 -14.89
C VAL A 407 16.69 4.27 -13.76
N LEU A 408 17.14 5.53 -13.70
CA LEU A 408 17.99 6.00 -12.62
C LEU A 408 17.25 6.02 -11.27
N GLY A 409 15.98 6.36 -11.24
CA GLY A 409 15.14 6.28 -10.04
C GLY A 409 15.07 4.85 -9.49
N ALA A 410 14.82 3.86 -10.35
CA ALA A 410 14.82 2.45 -9.98
C ALA A 410 16.22 1.95 -9.57
N LEU A 411 17.26 2.34 -10.32
CA LEU A 411 18.65 1.99 -10.01
C LEU A 411 19.08 2.54 -8.65
N ARG A 412 18.70 3.78 -8.36
CA ARG A 412 18.94 4.46 -7.09
C ARG A 412 18.42 3.63 -5.90
N LEU A 413 17.17 3.18 -5.95
CA LEU A 413 16.58 2.32 -4.93
C LEU A 413 17.27 0.95 -4.84
N LYS A 414 17.60 0.35 -5.98
CA LYS A 414 18.30 -0.94 -6.04
C LYS A 414 19.67 -0.86 -5.38
N VAL A 415 20.43 0.18 -5.68
CA VAL A 415 21.76 0.42 -5.10
C VAL A 415 21.67 0.71 -3.62
N ALA A 416 20.73 1.56 -3.20
CA ALA A 416 20.54 1.90 -1.79
C ALA A 416 20.21 0.67 -0.92
N LYS A 417 19.34 -0.21 -1.41
CA LYS A 417 19.04 -1.50 -0.76
C LYS A 417 20.24 -2.43 -0.71
N GLN A 418 21.03 -2.50 -1.80
CA GLN A 418 22.23 -3.35 -1.85
C GLN A 418 23.34 -2.88 -0.92
N LEU A 419 23.42 -1.58 -0.66
CA LEU A 419 24.40 -0.96 0.23
C LEU A 419 23.89 -0.83 1.67
N ASP A 420 22.63 -1.19 1.94
CA ASP A 420 21.97 -1.07 3.25
C ASP A 420 22.08 0.35 3.84
N ILE A 421 21.83 1.36 3.00
CA ILE A 421 21.96 2.78 3.40
C ILE A 421 20.62 3.49 3.60
N ILE A 422 19.50 2.77 3.50
CA ILE A 422 18.17 3.35 3.70
C ILE A 422 17.90 3.43 5.20
N PRO A 423 17.80 4.64 5.79
CA PRO A 423 17.50 4.77 7.22
C PRO A 423 16.12 4.22 7.58
N GLU A 424 15.97 3.73 8.80
CA GLU A 424 14.68 3.43 9.40
C GLU A 424 13.86 4.71 9.64
N GLY A 425 12.55 4.53 9.89
CA GLY A 425 11.64 5.63 10.22
C GLY A 425 10.72 6.02 9.05
N PHE A 426 9.97 7.09 9.27
CA PHE A 426 8.93 7.54 8.37
C PHE A 426 9.28 8.91 7.80
N ASN A 427 9.34 9.00 6.47
CA ASN A 427 9.65 10.23 5.76
C ASN A 427 8.52 10.55 4.78
N PHE A 428 7.79 11.60 5.07
CA PHE A 428 6.65 12.08 4.28
C PHE A 428 7.05 13.23 3.39
N LEU A 429 6.41 13.30 2.22
CA LEU A 429 6.46 14.49 1.37
C LEU A 429 5.22 14.55 0.48
N TRP A 430 4.86 15.77 0.05
CA TRP A 430 3.88 16.02 -0.97
C TRP A 430 4.55 16.15 -2.34
N ILE A 431 3.95 15.53 -3.35
CA ILE A 431 4.23 15.85 -4.75
C ILE A 431 3.04 16.65 -5.27
N THR A 432 3.33 17.79 -5.91
CA THR A 432 2.33 18.73 -6.42
C THR A 432 2.60 19.10 -7.88
N GLU A 433 1.73 19.84 -8.50
CA GLU A 433 1.90 20.37 -9.87
C GLU A 433 2.17 19.27 -10.91
N PHE A 434 1.36 18.23 -10.88
CA PHE A 434 1.44 17.17 -11.88
C PHE A 434 1.11 17.68 -13.28
N PRO A 435 1.73 17.13 -14.36
CA PRO A 435 1.20 17.32 -15.70
C PRO A 435 -0.26 16.91 -15.74
N PHE A 436 -1.09 17.70 -16.41
CA PHE A 436 -2.50 17.32 -16.56
C PHE A 436 -2.67 16.18 -17.55
N PHE A 437 -1.92 16.24 -18.65
CA PHE A 437 -1.98 15.27 -19.74
C PHE A 437 -0.67 14.51 -19.88
N GLU A 438 -0.78 13.24 -20.24
CA GLU A 438 0.29 12.40 -20.74
C GLU A 438 0.00 12.06 -22.20
N TYR A 439 1.02 12.19 -23.07
CA TYR A 439 0.90 11.85 -24.47
C TYR A 439 1.24 10.38 -24.71
N ASP A 440 0.27 9.63 -25.22
CA ASP A 440 0.45 8.25 -25.61
C ASP A 440 0.91 8.18 -27.07
N GLU A 441 2.17 7.80 -27.30
CA GLU A 441 2.78 7.66 -28.63
C GLU A 441 2.14 6.52 -29.44
N ASP A 442 1.57 5.49 -28.78
CA ASP A 442 1.02 4.31 -29.46
C ASP A 442 -0.38 4.60 -30.03
N THR A 443 -1.16 5.40 -29.36
CA THR A 443 -2.52 5.79 -29.77
C THR A 443 -2.60 7.17 -30.39
N ASP A 444 -1.47 7.92 -30.43
CA ASP A 444 -1.39 9.31 -30.91
C ASP A 444 -2.44 10.21 -30.24
N SER A 445 -2.59 10.09 -28.92
CA SER A 445 -3.63 10.78 -28.17
C SER A 445 -3.15 11.26 -26.79
N TRP A 446 -3.89 12.25 -26.24
CA TRP A 446 -3.68 12.73 -24.89
C TRP A 446 -4.55 11.93 -23.90
N LEU A 447 -3.95 11.49 -22.81
CA LEU A 447 -4.62 10.85 -21.68
C LEU A 447 -4.54 11.76 -20.46
N ALA A 448 -5.57 11.75 -19.62
CA ALA A 448 -5.48 12.44 -18.32
C ALA A 448 -4.55 11.66 -17.39
N MET A 449 -3.58 12.33 -16.78
CA MET A 449 -2.63 11.68 -15.88
C MET A 449 -3.28 11.20 -14.58
N HIS A 450 -4.28 11.93 -14.07
CA HIS A 450 -5.09 11.54 -12.91
C HIS A 450 -6.50 11.13 -13.36
N HIS A 451 -7.42 12.10 -13.41
CA HIS A 451 -8.78 11.88 -13.90
C HIS A 451 -9.34 13.15 -14.55
N PRO A 452 -10.36 13.05 -15.41
CA PRO A 452 -10.84 14.18 -16.23
C PRO A 452 -11.54 15.30 -15.44
N PHE A 453 -11.79 15.12 -14.15
CA PHE A 453 -12.43 16.12 -13.27
C PHE A 453 -11.42 16.99 -12.53
N THR A 454 -10.13 16.78 -12.73
CA THR A 454 -9.07 17.56 -12.08
C THR A 454 -9.04 18.99 -12.62
N MET A 455 -8.91 19.98 -11.73
CA MET A 455 -8.76 21.38 -12.11
C MET A 455 -7.34 21.64 -12.64
N PRO A 456 -7.17 22.25 -13.83
CA PRO A 456 -5.87 22.75 -14.25
C PRO A 456 -5.46 23.94 -13.37
N MET A 457 -4.14 24.21 -13.29
CA MET A 457 -3.64 25.45 -12.70
C MET A 457 -4.19 26.65 -13.48
N ASP A 458 -4.57 27.71 -12.80
CA ASP A 458 -5.30 28.85 -13.39
C ASP A 458 -4.53 29.49 -14.55
N GLU A 459 -3.22 29.62 -14.43
CA GLU A 459 -2.32 30.15 -15.47
C GLU A 459 -2.17 29.22 -16.69
N CYS A 460 -2.53 27.94 -16.57
CA CYS A 460 -2.40 26.94 -17.62
C CYS A 460 -3.66 26.75 -18.47
N ILE A 461 -4.82 27.26 -18.05
CA ILE A 461 -6.11 27.08 -18.74
C ILE A 461 -6.02 27.55 -20.21
N GLN A 462 -5.28 28.61 -20.49
CA GLN A 462 -5.07 29.12 -21.84
C GLN A 462 -4.37 28.16 -22.80
N TYR A 463 -3.70 27.14 -22.30
CA TYR A 463 -2.97 26.16 -23.11
C TYR A 463 -3.81 24.94 -23.51
N LEU A 464 -5.01 24.77 -22.95
CA LEU A 464 -5.87 23.61 -23.22
C LEU A 464 -6.15 23.41 -24.71
N ASP A 465 -6.39 24.50 -25.43
CA ASP A 465 -6.72 24.48 -26.86
C ASP A 465 -5.48 24.57 -27.77
N THR A 466 -4.28 24.88 -27.23
CA THR A 466 -3.11 25.24 -28.04
C THR A 466 -1.89 24.34 -27.80
N ASP A 467 -1.65 23.92 -26.56
CA ASP A 467 -0.50 23.10 -26.17
C ASP A 467 -0.83 22.32 -24.88
N PRO A 468 -1.61 21.22 -24.98
CA PRO A 468 -2.00 20.41 -23.82
C PRO A 468 -0.82 19.93 -22.97
N GLY A 469 0.35 19.72 -23.56
CA GLY A 469 1.57 19.30 -22.86
C GLY A 469 2.11 20.32 -21.85
N LYS A 470 1.62 21.58 -21.88
CA LYS A 470 1.99 22.62 -20.89
C LYS A 470 0.99 22.76 -19.76
N VAL A 471 -0.10 22.02 -19.77
CA VAL A 471 -1.12 22.12 -18.74
C VAL A 471 -0.68 21.35 -17.51
N THR A 472 -0.53 22.05 -16.39
CA THR A 472 -0.33 21.46 -15.05
C THR A 472 -1.65 21.40 -14.28
N ALA A 473 -1.77 20.43 -13.42
CA ALA A 473 -2.96 20.14 -12.64
C ALA A 473 -2.83 20.60 -11.19
N LYS A 474 -3.93 21.06 -10.59
CA LYS A 474 -4.07 21.22 -9.13
C LYS A 474 -4.25 19.82 -8.48
N ALA A 475 -3.26 18.94 -8.69
CA ALA A 475 -3.20 17.59 -8.17
C ALA A 475 -2.05 17.44 -7.18
N TYR A 476 -2.21 16.52 -6.24
CA TYR A 476 -1.26 16.30 -5.15
C TYR A 476 -1.31 14.85 -4.69
N ASP A 477 -0.12 14.28 -4.45
CA ASP A 477 0.06 12.95 -3.89
C ASP A 477 0.86 13.01 -2.59
N LEU A 478 0.41 12.29 -1.56
CA LEU A 478 1.18 12.08 -0.35
C LEU A 478 2.05 10.84 -0.51
N VAL A 479 3.33 11.02 -0.35
CA VAL A 479 4.34 9.95 -0.44
C VAL A 479 4.92 9.66 0.93
N LEU A 480 5.03 8.38 1.27
CA LEU A 480 5.71 7.88 2.47
C LEU A 480 6.77 6.85 2.06
N ASN A 481 8.04 7.12 2.39
CA ASN A 481 9.14 6.16 2.16
C ASN A 481 9.20 5.62 0.74
N GLY A 482 8.96 6.46 -0.26
CA GLY A 482 8.97 6.03 -1.66
C GLY A 482 7.70 5.31 -2.13
N THR A 483 6.64 5.38 -1.35
CA THR A 483 5.34 4.78 -1.67
C THR A 483 4.26 5.86 -1.68
N GLU A 484 3.48 5.94 -2.74
CA GLU A 484 2.29 6.77 -2.83
C GLU A 484 1.22 6.23 -1.86
N LEU A 485 0.90 7.01 -0.84
CA LEU A 485 -0.17 6.68 0.13
C LEU A 485 -1.53 7.14 -0.33
N SER A 486 -1.57 8.28 -0.97
CA SER A 486 -2.81 8.93 -1.38
C SER A 486 -2.61 9.81 -2.58
N SER A 487 -3.68 9.99 -3.33
CA SER A 487 -3.77 10.89 -4.47
C SER A 487 -5.04 11.72 -4.37
N GLY A 488 -4.97 12.97 -4.82
CA GLY A 488 -6.09 13.89 -4.81
C GLY A 488 -5.92 15.07 -5.75
N SER A 489 -6.98 15.86 -5.88
CA SER A 489 -6.95 17.09 -6.68
C SER A 489 -8.06 18.06 -6.27
N ILE A 490 -7.95 19.32 -6.69
CA ILE A 490 -9.08 20.22 -6.82
C ILE A 490 -9.88 19.83 -8.06
N ARG A 491 -11.21 20.00 -8.02
CA ARG A 491 -12.12 19.56 -9.09
C ARG A 491 -12.54 20.72 -9.96
N ILE A 492 -12.77 20.43 -11.24
CA ILE A 492 -13.47 21.36 -12.12
C ILE A 492 -14.92 21.44 -11.66
N THR A 493 -15.44 22.66 -11.52
CA THR A 493 -16.84 22.93 -11.16
C THR A 493 -17.56 23.75 -12.21
N ASP A 494 -16.83 24.26 -13.19
CA ASP A 494 -17.36 24.99 -14.34
C ASP A 494 -17.73 24.04 -15.48
N TYR A 495 -18.98 24.15 -15.93
CA TYR A 495 -19.51 23.29 -17.00
C TYR A 495 -18.74 23.43 -18.33
N GLU A 496 -18.44 24.66 -18.74
CA GLU A 496 -17.79 24.92 -20.02
C GLU A 496 -16.33 24.45 -20.01
N LEU A 497 -15.63 24.67 -18.90
CA LEU A 497 -14.28 24.17 -18.71
C LEU A 497 -14.24 22.63 -18.72
N GLN A 498 -15.20 21.97 -18.05
CA GLN A 498 -15.28 20.50 -18.04
C GLN A 498 -15.52 19.93 -19.44
N GLN A 499 -16.37 20.57 -20.25
CA GLN A 499 -16.58 20.18 -21.65
C GLN A 499 -15.29 20.28 -22.47
N LYS A 500 -14.54 21.39 -22.33
CA LYS A 500 -13.24 21.54 -22.99
C LYS A 500 -12.25 20.45 -22.60
N MET A 501 -12.23 20.09 -21.31
CA MET A 501 -11.34 19.01 -20.82
C MET A 501 -11.67 17.67 -21.44
N PHE A 502 -12.94 17.31 -21.55
CA PHE A 502 -13.36 16.08 -22.21
C PHE A 502 -13.02 16.07 -23.71
N GLN A 503 -13.20 17.21 -24.39
CA GLN A 503 -12.84 17.37 -25.80
C GLN A 503 -11.32 17.24 -26.01
N ALA A 504 -10.49 17.81 -25.11
CA ALA A 504 -9.03 17.64 -25.16
C ALA A 504 -8.58 16.18 -24.98
N LEU A 505 -9.39 15.35 -24.30
CA LEU A 505 -9.20 13.90 -24.16
C LEU A 505 -9.81 13.10 -25.33
N GLY A 506 -10.35 13.76 -26.35
CA GLY A 506 -10.92 13.11 -27.54
C GLY A 506 -12.27 12.44 -27.33
N LEU A 507 -12.99 12.76 -26.24
CA LEU A 507 -14.33 12.21 -26.00
C LEU A 507 -15.38 12.94 -26.82
N SER A 508 -16.28 12.19 -27.46
CA SER A 508 -17.46 12.74 -28.14
C SER A 508 -18.54 13.18 -27.15
N ASP A 509 -19.44 14.07 -27.57
CA ASP A 509 -20.56 14.51 -26.75
C ASP A 509 -21.46 13.36 -26.30
N GLU A 510 -21.64 12.34 -27.17
CA GLU A 510 -22.40 11.12 -26.85
C GLU A 510 -21.72 10.27 -25.79
N GLU A 511 -20.40 10.16 -25.85
CA GLU A 511 -19.61 9.44 -24.83
C GLU A 511 -19.61 10.16 -23.49
N ILE A 512 -19.50 11.49 -23.49
CA ILE A 512 -19.58 12.34 -22.30
C ILE A 512 -20.94 12.16 -21.63
N GLU A 513 -22.03 12.30 -22.39
CA GLU A 513 -23.37 12.13 -21.86
C GLU A 513 -23.59 10.70 -21.36
N ALA A 514 -23.15 9.70 -22.13
CA ALA A 514 -23.28 8.31 -21.74
C ALA A 514 -22.52 7.95 -20.46
N LYS A 515 -21.33 8.49 -20.22
CA LYS A 515 -20.48 8.15 -19.07
C LYS A 515 -20.72 9.07 -17.88
N PHE A 516 -20.73 10.39 -18.11
CA PHE A 516 -20.62 11.42 -17.08
C PHE A 516 -21.80 12.41 -17.07
N GLY A 517 -22.81 12.24 -17.95
CA GLY A 517 -23.88 13.20 -18.14
C GLY A 517 -24.57 13.63 -16.84
N PHE A 518 -24.81 12.71 -15.92
CA PHE A 518 -25.48 13.02 -14.64
C PHE A 518 -24.63 13.92 -13.72
N LEU A 519 -23.29 13.84 -13.76
CA LEU A 519 -22.41 14.73 -12.99
C LEU A 519 -22.28 16.09 -13.67
N VAL A 520 -22.07 16.07 -14.99
CA VAL A 520 -21.95 17.30 -15.81
C VAL A 520 -23.25 18.12 -15.77
N GLU A 521 -24.40 17.45 -15.78
CA GLU A 521 -25.70 18.13 -15.60
C GLU A 521 -25.80 18.78 -14.22
N ALA A 522 -25.29 18.14 -13.16
CA ALA A 522 -25.34 18.68 -11.81
C ALA A 522 -24.57 20.01 -11.68
N TYR A 523 -23.47 20.22 -12.42
CA TYR A 523 -22.73 21.48 -12.40
C TYR A 523 -23.57 22.69 -12.83
N LYS A 524 -24.55 22.49 -13.68
CA LYS A 524 -25.45 23.57 -14.14
C LYS A 524 -26.31 24.15 -13.01
N TYR A 525 -26.47 23.43 -11.91
CA TYR A 525 -27.23 23.88 -10.74
C TYR A 525 -26.37 24.54 -9.66
N GLY A 526 -25.09 24.77 -9.95
CA GLY A 526 -24.12 25.42 -9.07
C GLY A 526 -23.35 24.42 -8.22
N ALA A 527 -22.06 24.40 -8.43
CA ALA A 527 -21.12 23.60 -7.67
C ALA A 527 -20.14 24.52 -6.93
N ALA A 528 -20.03 24.38 -5.62
CA ALA A 528 -19.00 25.07 -4.85
C ALA A 528 -17.62 24.57 -5.29
N PRO A 529 -16.56 25.41 -5.32
CA PRO A 529 -15.20 24.92 -5.45
C PRO A 529 -14.92 23.83 -4.41
N HIS A 530 -14.41 22.68 -4.84
CA HIS A 530 -14.17 21.56 -3.94
C HIS A 530 -12.96 20.74 -4.38
N GLY A 531 -12.42 19.99 -3.45
CA GLY A 531 -11.31 19.09 -3.66
C GLY A 531 -11.28 18.02 -2.60
N GLY A 532 -10.49 16.98 -2.84
CA GLY A 532 -10.38 15.87 -1.92
C GLY A 532 -9.32 14.88 -2.35
N MET A 533 -9.25 13.79 -1.62
CA MET A 533 -8.28 12.73 -1.88
C MET A 533 -8.76 11.38 -1.36
N GLY A 534 -8.09 10.33 -1.79
CA GLY A 534 -8.26 8.99 -1.27
C GLY A 534 -6.95 8.46 -0.69
N ILE A 535 -6.93 8.08 0.59
CA ILE A 535 -5.77 7.50 1.26
C ILE A 535 -5.94 5.99 1.30
N GLY A 536 -4.97 5.24 0.79
CA GLY A 536 -5.00 3.78 0.79
C GLY A 536 -4.84 3.20 2.20
N LEU A 537 -5.95 2.82 2.85
CA LEU A 537 -5.92 2.26 4.21
C LEU A 537 -5.07 0.99 4.31
N ASP A 538 -5.17 0.12 3.30
CA ASP A 538 -4.40 -1.13 3.26
C ASP A 538 -2.90 -0.86 3.17
N ARG A 539 -2.50 0.07 2.30
CA ARG A 539 -1.09 0.45 2.10
C ARG A 539 -0.53 1.18 3.32
N LEU A 540 -1.32 2.08 3.92
CA LEU A 540 -0.96 2.75 5.17
C LEU A 540 -0.75 1.74 6.30
N ALA A 541 -1.67 0.78 6.48
CA ALA A 541 -1.53 -0.29 7.46
C ALA A 541 -0.29 -1.17 7.20
N MET A 542 -0.01 -1.52 5.94
CA MET A 542 1.17 -2.29 5.55
C MET A 542 2.47 -1.59 5.97
N ILE A 543 2.61 -0.30 5.67
CA ILE A 543 3.82 0.46 6.00
C ILE A 543 3.95 0.66 7.52
N MET A 544 2.86 1.01 8.22
CA MET A 544 2.87 1.21 9.68
C MET A 544 3.17 -0.06 10.48
N THR A 545 2.92 -1.23 9.90
CA THR A 545 3.24 -2.54 10.51
C THR A 545 4.55 -3.13 10.01
N GLY A 546 5.28 -2.45 9.12
CA GLY A 546 6.56 -2.89 8.58
C GLY A 546 6.47 -4.13 7.67
N ASN A 547 5.31 -4.37 7.04
CA ASN A 547 5.11 -5.48 6.13
C ASN A 547 5.38 -5.07 4.67
N ASP A 548 5.79 -6.05 3.85
CA ASP A 548 6.07 -5.86 2.42
C ASP A 548 4.88 -6.28 1.51
N SER A 549 3.79 -6.80 2.09
CA SER A 549 2.64 -7.30 1.35
C SER A 549 1.32 -6.88 1.97
N LEU A 550 0.38 -6.43 1.13
CA LEU A 550 -1.01 -6.16 1.54
C LEU A 550 -1.72 -7.40 2.08
N ARG A 551 -1.27 -8.62 1.73
CA ARG A 551 -1.85 -9.86 2.23
C ARG A 551 -1.67 -10.04 3.73
N ASP A 552 -0.65 -9.41 4.31
CA ASP A 552 -0.40 -9.48 5.75
C ASP A 552 -1.30 -8.55 6.58
N VAL A 553 -1.88 -7.53 5.95
CA VAL A 553 -2.80 -6.57 6.58
C VAL A 553 -4.25 -6.72 6.10
N THR A 554 -4.54 -7.75 5.31
CA THR A 554 -5.88 -8.10 4.81
C THR A 554 -6.30 -9.45 5.39
N ALA A 555 -7.51 -9.53 5.97
CA ALA A 555 -7.98 -10.76 6.61
C ALA A 555 -8.04 -11.95 5.63
N PHE A 556 -8.69 -11.75 4.47
CA PHE A 556 -8.88 -12.77 3.44
C PHE A 556 -8.44 -12.22 2.07
N PRO A 557 -7.13 -12.19 1.80
CA PRO A 557 -6.59 -11.63 0.57
C PRO A 557 -6.72 -12.59 -0.60
N LYS A 558 -6.60 -12.05 -1.82
CA LYS A 558 -6.43 -12.84 -3.04
C LYS A 558 -4.95 -13.04 -3.37
N VAL A 559 -4.64 -14.17 -3.98
CA VAL A 559 -3.30 -14.46 -4.52
C VAL A 559 -3.09 -13.80 -5.88
N GLN A 560 -1.90 -13.92 -6.47
CA GLN A 560 -1.50 -13.21 -7.67
C GLN A 560 -2.42 -13.42 -8.89
N ASN A 561 -3.05 -14.59 -9.01
CA ASN A 561 -4.02 -14.90 -10.07
C ASN A 561 -5.46 -14.47 -9.73
N ALA A 562 -5.64 -13.57 -8.77
CA ALA A 562 -6.92 -13.06 -8.28
C ALA A 562 -7.86 -14.09 -7.63
N SER A 563 -7.38 -15.30 -7.30
CA SER A 563 -8.19 -16.29 -6.57
C SER A 563 -8.05 -16.15 -5.05
N GLU A 564 -9.08 -16.56 -4.34
CA GLU A 564 -9.10 -16.70 -2.88
C GLU A 564 -9.08 -18.18 -2.52
N LEU A 565 -7.97 -18.64 -1.94
CA LEU A 565 -7.68 -20.07 -1.79
C LEU A 565 -8.52 -20.77 -0.72
N MET A 566 -9.07 -20.05 0.24
CA MET A 566 -9.85 -20.64 1.33
C MET A 566 -11.27 -21.01 0.87
N SER A 567 -11.96 -20.09 0.21
CA SER A 567 -13.32 -20.31 -0.31
C SER A 567 -13.35 -20.91 -1.72
N GLY A 568 -12.22 -20.79 -2.46
CA GLY A 568 -12.13 -21.21 -3.84
C GLY A 568 -12.76 -20.22 -4.83
N ALA A 569 -12.88 -18.94 -4.45
CA ALA A 569 -13.39 -17.88 -5.34
C ALA A 569 -12.27 -17.42 -6.31
N PRO A 570 -12.61 -17.09 -7.58
CA PRO A 570 -13.91 -17.23 -8.24
C PRO A 570 -14.25 -18.71 -8.55
N ASN A 571 -15.55 -19.02 -8.62
CA ASN A 571 -16.01 -20.38 -8.91
C ASN A 571 -17.11 -20.34 -9.96
N VAL A 572 -17.43 -21.48 -10.51
CA VAL A 572 -18.56 -21.67 -11.43
C VAL A 572 -19.88 -21.41 -10.72
N VAL A 573 -20.87 -20.95 -11.46
CA VAL A 573 -22.25 -20.78 -11.00
C VAL A 573 -23.16 -21.76 -11.73
N ASP A 574 -24.31 -22.05 -11.15
CA ASP A 574 -25.28 -22.97 -11.73
C ASP A 574 -25.85 -22.41 -13.06
N GLU A 575 -26.11 -23.32 -14.02
CA GLU A 575 -26.66 -22.97 -15.33
C GLU A 575 -28.02 -22.27 -15.21
N GLU A 576 -28.83 -22.62 -14.24
CA GLU A 576 -30.12 -21.96 -13.97
C GLU A 576 -29.94 -20.48 -13.63
N GLN A 577 -28.92 -20.13 -12.84
CA GLN A 577 -28.59 -18.73 -12.53
C GLN A 577 -28.16 -17.96 -13.78
N LEU A 578 -27.37 -18.57 -14.67
CA LEU A 578 -26.96 -17.94 -15.93
C LEU A 578 -28.17 -17.69 -16.85
N GLN A 579 -29.10 -18.66 -16.92
CA GLN A 579 -30.34 -18.52 -17.70
C GLN A 579 -31.24 -17.41 -17.15
N GLU A 580 -31.41 -17.32 -15.81
CA GLU A 580 -32.14 -16.21 -15.17
C GLU A 580 -31.57 -14.83 -15.50
N LEU A 581 -30.26 -14.75 -15.66
CA LEU A 581 -29.54 -13.52 -16.03
C LEU A 581 -29.51 -13.30 -17.55
N SER A 582 -29.98 -14.24 -18.37
CA SER A 582 -29.86 -14.24 -19.85
C SER A 582 -28.40 -14.12 -20.32
N ILE A 583 -27.47 -14.83 -19.64
CA ILE A 583 -26.04 -14.84 -19.93
C ILE A 583 -25.61 -16.24 -20.32
N SER A 584 -24.66 -16.34 -21.26
CA SER A 584 -24.00 -17.59 -21.62
C SER A 584 -22.48 -17.44 -21.58
N ILE A 585 -21.80 -18.51 -21.16
CA ILE A 585 -20.34 -18.57 -21.20
C ILE A 585 -19.90 -19.00 -22.58
N ILE A 586 -19.08 -18.19 -23.22
CA ILE A 586 -18.44 -18.53 -24.50
C ILE A 586 -17.28 -19.48 -24.18
N PRO A 587 -17.25 -20.72 -24.67
CA PRO A 587 -16.15 -21.63 -24.44
C PRO A 587 -14.83 -21.06 -24.97
N GLU A 588 -13.76 -21.22 -24.21
CA GLU A 588 -12.41 -20.88 -24.69
C GLU A 588 -12.12 -21.67 -25.97
N LYS A 589 -11.68 -20.98 -27.02
CA LYS A 589 -11.12 -21.65 -28.19
C LYS A 589 -9.84 -22.37 -27.72
N LYS A 590 -9.86 -23.70 -27.67
CA LYS A 590 -8.62 -24.45 -27.51
C LYS A 590 -7.74 -24.09 -28.71
N GLU A 591 -6.68 -23.34 -28.48
CA GLU A 591 -5.60 -23.21 -29.43
C GLU A 591 -5.00 -24.61 -29.62
N ASN A 592 -5.15 -25.15 -30.84
CA ASN A 592 -4.58 -26.46 -31.25
C ASN A 592 -3.09 -26.32 -31.50
#